data_f1c2cbdd877b780e1042ad8e99f416a8
#
_entry.id   f1c2cbdd877b780e1042ad8e99f416a8
#
_cell.length_a   1.000
_cell.length_b   1.000
_cell.length_c   1.000
_cell.angle_alpha   90.00
_cell.angle_beta   90.00
_cell.angle_gamma   90.00
#
_symmetry.space_group_name_H-M   'P 1'
#
loop_
_entity.id
_entity.type
_entity.pdbx_description
1 polymer ?
#
loop_
_entity_poly.entity_id
_entity_poly.type
_entity_poly.pdbx_seq_one_letter_code
_entity_poly.pdbx_strand_id
1 'polypeptide(L)'
;MKRFRQRIVRFFFPPPGAPRWVRVLPYAILGLLTLVLLTSAAYAWEYTNSPSFCGETCHTMPPEYTAYLTSPHARVDCVDCHIGKGFIATRITRKAGDAKHIISLAFKDYEFPIHADDLRPARETCELCHSPQKFSDDSLREIKRYDDNSENTPISTFLVLKTGGGTKREGLGRGIHWHIENKVYFLATDDREQEIPYVRVEEEDGTIKEYFDVEADLDPASIDPAELIEMDCITCHNRITHLILTPQDTVDQLMGRGLLSPEIPEIHRKAIEVYSSPYPTVELGINGIAGLRGYYQAYYPDFYAQNTDKIDAAIEALQQAYRDSVFPEQKANWESHPTNVGHDNSPGCFRCHGGQHFTQQGEAIRLECNLCHSIPVVTDPSDFVANLEISRGPEPKSHLNTNWITQHREVFNPTCENCHTTSNPGGTDNSSFCSNSACHGSAWTFAGFDAPRVRELIAAQLPPTPTAIPLPSEGPLTFDGAIAPLFAARCASCHGAIAIENLNLTTYAGTLAGGNRGPAVIPGDPEGSLLVQKQAGSVPHFGQFNAEELKLVMDWIRAGAPEK
;
A
#
# COMPACT_ATOMS: atom_id res chain seq x y z
N MET A 1 20.06 69.05 -9.27
CA MET A 1 18.64 68.64 -9.22
C MET A 1 17.69 69.57 -9.92
N LYS A 2 17.67 70.91 -9.69
CA LYS A 2 16.76 71.91 -10.34
C LYS A 2 16.77 71.85 -11.87
N ARG A 3 17.98 71.85 -12.52
CA ARG A 3 18.13 71.81 -13.98
C ARG A 3 17.61 70.50 -14.63
N PHE A 4 17.75 69.35 -13.95
CA PHE A 4 17.21 68.03 -14.40
C PHE A 4 15.67 68.00 -14.35
N ARG A 5 15.09 68.47 -13.26
CA ARG A 5 13.62 68.59 -13.11
C ARG A 5 13.04 69.53 -14.18
N GLN A 6 13.68 70.64 -14.48
CA GLN A 6 13.24 71.59 -15.55
C GLN A 6 13.29 70.93 -16.93
N ARG A 7 14.27 70.07 -17.22
CA ARG A 7 14.36 69.35 -18.50
C ARG A 7 13.25 68.35 -18.66
N ILE A 8 12.92 67.57 -17.60
CA ILE A 8 11.80 66.64 -17.60
C ILE A 8 10.47 67.38 -17.81
N VAL A 9 10.27 68.49 -17.07
CA VAL A 9 9.03 69.27 -17.22
C VAL A 9 8.89 69.81 -18.63
N ARG A 10 9.98 70.37 -19.25
CA ARG A 10 9.94 70.86 -20.64
C ARG A 10 9.74 69.73 -21.66
N PHE A 11 10.17 68.50 -21.37
CA PHE A 11 9.96 67.36 -22.24
C PHE A 11 8.49 66.95 -22.26
N PHE A 12 7.85 66.85 -21.12
CA PHE A 12 6.43 66.45 -21.02
C PHE A 12 5.46 67.63 -21.29
N PHE A 13 5.89 68.88 -21.00
CA PHE A 13 5.09 70.08 -21.19
C PHE A 13 5.85 71.06 -22.00
N PRO A 14 5.96 70.86 -23.33
CA PRO A 14 6.66 71.78 -24.23
C PRO A 14 5.91 73.12 -24.37
N PRO A 15 6.60 74.23 -24.78
CA PRO A 15 5.97 75.52 -24.87
C PRO A 15 4.79 75.54 -25.87
N PRO A 16 3.83 76.50 -25.72
CA PRO A 16 2.57 76.50 -26.51
C PRO A 16 2.76 76.57 -28.03
N GLY A 17 3.89 77.06 -28.56
CA GLY A 17 4.20 77.10 -29.98
C GLY A 17 4.93 75.88 -30.56
N ALA A 18 5.22 74.85 -29.76
CA ALA A 18 5.95 73.67 -30.22
C ALA A 18 5.13 72.84 -31.27
N PRO A 19 5.85 72.24 -32.27
CA PRO A 19 5.22 71.38 -33.27
C PRO A 19 4.40 70.22 -32.61
N ARG A 20 3.33 69.76 -33.29
CA ARG A 20 2.49 68.70 -32.77
C ARG A 20 3.28 67.44 -32.40
N TRP A 21 4.27 67.06 -33.19
CA TRP A 21 5.05 65.83 -32.91
C TRP A 21 5.89 65.97 -31.63
N VAL A 22 6.42 67.18 -31.29
CA VAL A 22 7.17 67.43 -30.03
C VAL A 22 6.23 67.32 -28.82
N ARG A 23 4.96 67.66 -28.97
CA ARG A 23 3.95 67.54 -27.90
C ARG A 23 3.48 66.09 -27.70
N VAL A 24 3.42 65.28 -28.77
CA VAL A 24 2.97 63.87 -28.74
C VAL A 24 4.10 62.94 -28.36
N LEU A 25 5.34 63.22 -28.74
CA LEU A 25 6.52 62.38 -28.56
C LEU A 25 6.71 61.86 -27.11
N PRO A 26 6.63 62.70 -26.06
CA PRO A 26 6.81 62.20 -24.68
C PRO A 26 5.78 61.17 -24.29
N TYR A 27 4.52 61.36 -24.70
CA TYR A 27 3.41 60.42 -24.40
C TYR A 27 3.51 59.17 -25.25
N ALA A 28 3.99 59.28 -26.50
CA ALA A 28 4.27 58.12 -27.34
C ALA A 28 5.41 57.27 -26.76
N ILE A 29 6.49 57.90 -26.28
CA ILE A 29 7.58 57.19 -25.59
C ILE A 29 7.07 56.55 -24.30
N LEU A 30 6.29 57.26 -23.47
CA LEU A 30 5.73 56.70 -22.24
C LEU A 30 4.80 55.54 -22.55
N GLY A 31 3.92 55.68 -23.56
CA GLY A 31 3.04 54.61 -24.01
C GLY A 31 3.82 53.36 -24.49
N LEU A 32 4.87 53.57 -25.28
CA LEU A 32 5.77 52.50 -25.72
C LEU A 32 6.46 51.79 -24.53
N LEU A 33 7.02 52.59 -23.61
CA LEU A 33 7.69 52.06 -22.42
C LEU A 33 6.70 51.27 -21.53
N THR A 34 5.46 51.79 -21.37
CA THR A 34 4.42 51.09 -20.64
C THR A 34 4.04 49.78 -21.33
N LEU A 35 3.88 49.79 -22.66
CA LEU A 35 3.59 48.58 -23.44
C LEU A 35 4.73 47.55 -23.30
N VAL A 36 5.98 47.97 -23.43
CA VAL A 36 7.14 47.09 -23.24
C VAL A 36 7.17 46.54 -21.82
N LEU A 37 6.91 47.36 -20.83
CA LEU A 37 6.86 46.90 -19.43
C LEU A 37 5.76 45.87 -19.21
N LEU A 38 4.55 46.12 -19.70
CA LEU A 38 3.42 45.21 -19.56
C LEU A 38 3.64 43.90 -20.30
N THR A 39 4.17 43.94 -21.54
CA THR A 39 4.49 42.74 -22.30
C THR A 39 5.63 41.95 -21.66
N SER A 40 6.66 42.63 -21.15
CA SER A 40 7.75 41.98 -20.42
C SER A 40 7.26 41.36 -19.11
N ALA A 41 6.38 42.03 -18.38
CA ALA A 41 5.77 41.49 -17.16
C ALA A 41 4.90 40.29 -17.46
N ALA A 42 4.08 40.33 -18.52
CA ALA A 42 3.27 39.20 -18.95
C ALA A 42 4.14 38.00 -19.38
N TYR A 43 5.19 38.25 -20.15
CA TYR A 43 6.13 37.20 -20.53
C TYR A 43 6.86 36.60 -19.33
N ALA A 44 7.35 37.44 -18.42
CA ALA A 44 8.02 36.99 -17.20
C ALA A 44 7.09 36.17 -16.32
N TRP A 45 5.81 36.56 -16.24
CA TRP A 45 4.79 35.81 -15.52
C TRP A 45 4.60 34.41 -16.14
N GLU A 46 4.40 34.33 -17.46
CA GLU A 46 4.20 33.05 -18.16
C GLU A 46 5.45 32.18 -18.05
N TYR A 47 6.63 32.73 -18.32
CA TYR A 47 7.89 32.00 -18.23
C TYR A 47 8.15 31.45 -16.83
N THR A 48 7.96 32.25 -15.77
CA THR A 48 8.17 31.81 -14.38
C THR A 48 7.09 30.88 -13.84
N ASN A 49 6.03 30.62 -14.61
CA ASN A 49 5.03 29.60 -14.31
C ASN A 49 5.27 28.29 -15.08
N SER A 50 6.16 28.29 -16.06
CA SER A 50 6.40 27.10 -16.88
C SER A 50 7.14 25.99 -16.12
N PRO A 51 6.87 24.71 -16.41
CA PRO A 51 7.61 23.60 -15.83
C PRO A 51 9.13 23.66 -16.09
N SER A 52 9.55 24.13 -17.28
CA SER A 52 10.97 24.29 -17.62
C SER A 52 11.67 25.33 -16.73
N PHE A 53 11.00 26.43 -16.38
CA PHE A 53 11.58 27.38 -15.43
C PHE A 53 11.80 26.73 -14.07
N CYS A 54 10.80 26.00 -13.54
CA CYS A 54 10.91 25.35 -12.24
C CYS A 54 11.97 24.24 -12.25
N GLY A 55 11.97 23.39 -13.28
CA GLY A 55 12.78 22.19 -13.34
C GLY A 55 14.22 22.39 -13.81
N GLU A 56 14.46 23.36 -14.72
CA GLU A 56 15.78 23.53 -15.38
C GLU A 56 16.58 24.73 -14.83
N THR A 57 15.90 25.72 -14.24
CA THR A 57 16.58 26.89 -13.71
C THR A 57 17.20 26.66 -12.34
N CYS A 58 16.57 25.79 -11.51
CA CYS A 58 17.02 25.52 -10.16
C CYS A 58 17.74 24.18 -10.07
N HIS A 59 19.00 24.20 -9.64
CA HIS A 59 19.83 22.98 -9.51
C HIS A 59 19.35 21.99 -8.43
N THR A 60 18.36 22.36 -7.63
CA THR A 60 17.74 21.48 -6.63
C THR A 60 16.63 20.60 -7.20
N MET A 61 16.13 20.93 -8.40
CA MET A 61 14.92 20.35 -8.98
C MET A 61 15.10 19.18 -9.97
N PRO A 62 16.30 18.77 -10.40
CA PRO A 62 16.45 17.70 -11.38
C PRO A 62 15.70 16.41 -11.02
N PRO A 63 15.70 15.90 -9.76
CA PRO A 63 14.95 14.69 -9.41
C PRO A 63 13.46 14.84 -9.66
N GLU A 64 12.89 15.94 -9.16
CA GLU A 64 11.47 16.23 -9.24
C GLU A 64 11.01 16.48 -10.68
N TYR A 65 11.82 17.18 -11.45
CA TYR A 65 11.50 17.49 -12.85
C TYR A 65 11.60 16.26 -13.74
N THR A 66 12.63 15.43 -13.57
CA THR A 66 12.80 14.20 -14.34
C THR A 66 11.64 13.22 -14.09
N ALA A 67 11.26 13.02 -12.82
CA ALA A 67 10.13 12.20 -12.48
C ALA A 67 8.80 12.76 -13.02
N TYR A 68 8.62 14.10 -12.95
CA TYR A 68 7.45 14.78 -13.51
C TYR A 68 7.27 14.49 -15.00
N LEU A 69 8.34 14.55 -15.81
CA LEU A 69 8.27 14.37 -17.27
C LEU A 69 7.71 13.00 -17.70
N THR A 70 7.85 11.99 -16.86
CA THR A 70 7.34 10.62 -17.10
C THR A 70 6.03 10.32 -16.36
N SER A 71 5.55 11.27 -15.54
CA SER A 71 4.37 11.10 -14.71
C SER A 71 3.06 11.22 -15.51
N PRO A 72 1.93 10.72 -14.97
CA PRO A 72 0.61 10.96 -15.54
C PRO A 72 0.24 12.45 -15.68
N HIS A 73 0.89 13.33 -14.92
CA HIS A 73 0.65 14.76 -14.89
C HIS A 73 1.71 15.59 -15.64
N ALA A 74 2.51 15.00 -16.53
CA ALA A 74 3.55 15.67 -17.31
C ALA A 74 3.06 16.87 -18.19
N ARG A 75 1.73 17.08 -18.26
CA ARG A 75 1.10 18.20 -18.96
C ARG A 75 0.41 19.20 -18.05
N VAL A 76 0.54 19.03 -16.73
CA VAL A 76 -0.02 19.93 -15.72
C VAL A 76 1.11 20.78 -15.19
N ASP A 77 0.93 22.11 -15.22
CA ASP A 77 1.97 23.02 -14.76
C ASP A 77 2.27 22.85 -13.27
N CYS A 78 3.53 22.93 -12.88
CA CYS A 78 3.97 22.81 -11.48
C CYS A 78 3.20 23.77 -10.56
N VAL A 79 2.94 24.98 -11.06
CA VAL A 79 2.19 26.02 -10.33
C VAL A 79 0.72 25.65 -10.08
N ASP A 80 0.12 24.78 -10.87
CA ASP A 80 -1.27 24.35 -10.68
C ASP A 80 -1.43 23.50 -9.41
N CYS A 81 -0.39 22.74 -9.02
CA CYS A 81 -0.34 21.98 -7.78
C CYS A 81 0.27 22.78 -6.62
N HIS A 82 1.43 23.43 -6.82
CA HIS A 82 2.18 24.08 -5.75
C HIS A 82 1.64 25.46 -5.34
N ILE A 83 1.05 26.22 -6.28
CA ILE A 83 0.45 27.54 -6.02
C ILE A 83 -1.08 27.44 -5.97
N GLY A 84 -1.63 26.49 -6.72
CA GLY A 84 -3.07 26.28 -6.88
C GLY A 84 -3.72 27.26 -7.86
N LYS A 85 -4.91 26.87 -8.34
CA LYS A 85 -5.75 27.72 -9.20
C LYS A 85 -6.58 28.66 -8.33
N GLY A 86 -6.53 29.96 -8.63
CA GLY A 86 -7.29 30.96 -7.88
C GLY A 86 -7.32 32.29 -8.61
N PHE A 87 -7.95 33.30 -8.01
CA PHE A 87 -7.96 34.65 -8.53
C PHE A 87 -6.53 35.18 -8.65
N ILE A 88 -6.23 35.95 -9.71
CA ILE A 88 -4.88 36.40 -10.04
C ILE A 88 -4.15 37.07 -8.87
N ALA A 89 -4.85 37.88 -8.07
CA ALA A 89 -4.24 38.52 -6.90
C ALA A 89 -3.78 37.49 -5.85
N THR A 90 -4.58 36.45 -5.61
CA THR A 90 -4.21 35.34 -4.69
C THR A 90 -2.99 34.58 -5.21
N ARG A 91 -2.92 34.30 -6.52
CA ARG A 91 -1.76 33.65 -7.14
C ARG A 91 -0.50 34.51 -7.03
N ILE A 92 -0.61 35.84 -7.23
CA ILE A 92 0.50 36.77 -7.07
C ILE A 92 1.00 36.80 -5.62
N THR A 93 0.10 36.87 -4.62
CA THR A 93 0.49 36.89 -3.21
C THR A 93 1.13 35.59 -2.76
N ARG A 94 0.60 34.45 -3.20
CA ARG A 94 1.20 33.13 -2.93
C ARG A 94 2.60 33.03 -3.54
N LYS A 95 2.73 33.37 -4.83
CA LYS A 95 4.03 33.35 -5.51
C LYS A 95 5.04 34.34 -4.90
N ALA A 96 4.58 35.48 -4.40
CA ALA A 96 5.43 36.40 -3.66
C ALA A 96 5.90 35.83 -2.33
N GLY A 97 5.06 35.04 -1.64
CA GLY A 97 5.43 34.29 -0.44
C GLY A 97 6.53 33.26 -0.71
N ASP A 98 6.46 32.60 -1.86
CA ASP A 98 7.45 31.58 -2.26
C ASP A 98 8.81 32.20 -2.67
N ALA A 99 8.94 33.54 -2.73
CA ALA A 99 10.25 34.20 -2.91
C ALA A 99 11.26 33.85 -1.80
N LYS A 100 10.80 33.35 -0.64
CA LYS A 100 11.64 32.75 0.41
C LYS A 100 12.56 31.65 -0.14
N HIS A 101 12.06 30.83 -1.09
CA HIS A 101 12.85 29.76 -1.70
C HIS A 101 14.01 30.28 -2.54
N ILE A 102 13.85 31.44 -3.19
CA ILE A 102 14.97 32.10 -3.92
C ILE A 102 16.03 32.56 -2.93
N ILE A 103 15.61 33.07 -1.78
CA ILE A 103 16.52 33.51 -0.71
C ILE A 103 17.23 32.30 -0.12
N SER A 104 16.51 31.25 0.21
CA SER A 104 17.05 29.98 0.70
C SER A 104 18.07 29.40 -0.28
N LEU A 105 17.75 29.39 -1.59
CA LEU A 105 18.67 28.96 -2.63
C LEU A 105 19.96 29.82 -2.68
N ALA A 106 19.82 31.15 -2.58
CA ALA A 106 20.96 32.08 -2.63
C ALA A 106 21.90 31.93 -1.43
N PHE A 107 21.35 31.64 -0.25
CA PHE A 107 22.12 31.47 0.99
C PHE A 107 22.43 30.00 1.31
N LYS A 108 21.99 29.05 0.46
CA LYS A 108 22.12 27.57 0.64
C LYS A 108 21.52 27.11 1.97
N ASP A 109 20.41 27.70 2.35
CA ASP A 109 19.62 27.36 3.54
C ASP A 109 18.53 26.35 3.16
N TYR A 110 18.95 25.16 2.77
CA TYR A 110 18.10 24.01 2.46
C TYR A 110 18.90 22.72 2.64
N GLU A 111 18.19 21.64 2.92
CA GLU A 111 18.75 20.30 3.05
C GLU A 111 18.34 19.42 1.86
N PHE A 112 19.18 18.46 1.51
CA PHE A 112 18.86 17.45 0.52
C PHE A 112 18.53 16.09 1.18
N PRO A 113 17.58 15.33 0.64
CA PRO A 113 16.69 15.65 -0.48
C PRO A 113 15.67 16.73 -0.09
N ILE A 114 15.32 17.61 -1.05
CA ILE A 114 14.33 18.67 -0.78
C ILE A 114 12.96 18.07 -0.52
N HIS A 115 12.21 18.71 0.38
CA HIS A 115 10.83 18.35 0.71
C HIS A 115 9.93 19.60 0.65
N ALA A 116 8.66 19.40 0.33
CA ALA A 116 7.67 20.48 0.34
C ALA A 116 6.82 20.34 1.60
N ASP A 117 7.04 21.21 2.59
CA ASP A 117 6.39 21.13 3.90
C ASP A 117 4.91 21.60 3.88
N ASP A 118 4.58 22.53 2.97
CA ASP A 118 3.28 23.20 2.90
C ASP A 118 2.64 23.05 1.51
N LEU A 119 2.09 21.89 1.19
CA LEU A 119 1.28 21.73 0.00
C LEU A 119 -0.11 22.37 0.18
N ARG A 120 -0.68 22.87 -0.93
CA ARG A 120 -2.04 23.41 -0.90
C ARG A 120 -3.05 22.27 -0.73
N PRO A 121 -4.12 22.48 0.06
CA PRO A 121 -5.17 21.47 0.22
C PRO A 121 -5.67 20.94 -1.11
N ALA A 122 -5.96 19.66 -1.19
CA ALA A 122 -6.37 18.99 -2.43
C ALA A 122 -7.60 19.63 -3.10
N ARG A 123 -8.51 20.20 -2.33
CA ARG A 123 -9.68 20.95 -2.84
C ARG A 123 -9.31 22.21 -3.66
N GLU A 124 -8.14 22.78 -3.43
CA GLU A 124 -7.64 23.96 -4.17
C GLU A 124 -6.79 23.59 -5.39
N THR A 125 -6.44 22.33 -5.53
CA THR A 125 -5.52 21.80 -6.55
C THR A 125 -6.14 20.61 -7.28
N CYS A 126 -6.16 19.43 -6.68
CA CYS A 126 -6.56 18.16 -7.30
C CYS A 126 -8.05 18.14 -7.71
N GLU A 127 -8.93 18.62 -6.83
CA GLU A 127 -10.40 18.57 -7.05
C GLU A 127 -10.88 19.51 -8.14
N LEU A 128 -10.03 20.43 -8.61
CA LEU A 128 -10.34 21.27 -9.78
C LEU A 128 -10.39 20.49 -11.10
N CYS A 129 -9.72 19.34 -11.13
CA CYS A 129 -9.71 18.43 -12.29
C CYS A 129 -10.32 17.06 -11.94
N HIS A 130 -10.13 16.59 -10.72
CA HIS A 130 -10.64 15.34 -10.20
C HIS A 130 -11.83 15.57 -9.28
N SER A 131 -12.96 14.97 -9.60
CA SER A 131 -14.17 15.08 -8.77
C SER A 131 -14.30 13.86 -7.88
N PRO A 132 -14.23 13.99 -6.54
CA PRO A 132 -14.36 12.86 -5.61
C PRO A 132 -15.60 12.00 -5.83
N GLN A 133 -16.74 12.62 -6.19
CA GLN A 133 -18.00 11.92 -6.42
C GLN A 133 -17.96 10.96 -7.63
N LYS A 134 -16.95 11.04 -8.48
CA LYS A 134 -16.76 10.17 -9.65
C LYS A 134 -15.86 8.98 -9.39
N PHE A 135 -15.20 8.90 -8.24
CA PHE A 135 -14.36 7.75 -7.85
C PHE A 135 -15.20 6.60 -7.31
N SER A 136 -16.11 6.09 -8.12
CA SER A 136 -17.08 5.10 -7.68
C SER A 136 -16.90 3.73 -8.30
N ASP A 137 -15.97 3.56 -9.24
CA ASP A 137 -15.78 2.32 -9.98
C ASP A 137 -14.54 1.58 -9.50
N ASP A 138 -14.70 0.26 -9.32
CA ASP A 138 -13.57 -0.61 -9.04
C ASP A 138 -12.64 -0.68 -10.24
N SER A 139 -11.35 -0.82 -10.00
CA SER A 139 -10.33 -0.79 -11.04
C SER A 139 -9.55 -2.09 -11.04
N LEU A 140 -9.69 -2.89 -12.12
CA LEU A 140 -8.83 -4.04 -12.34
C LEU A 140 -7.38 -3.59 -12.54
N ARG A 141 -6.47 -4.23 -11.85
CA ARG A 141 -5.02 -4.06 -11.98
C ARG A 141 -4.38 -5.38 -12.33
N GLU A 142 -3.45 -5.33 -13.26
CA GLU A 142 -2.47 -6.36 -13.55
C GLU A 142 -1.10 -5.82 -13.19
N ILE A 143 -0.42 -6.49 -12.28
CA ILE A 143 0.96 -6.20 -11.89
C ILE A 143 1.83 -7.27 -12.54
N LYS A 144 2.66 -6.86 -13.48
CA LYS A 144 3.61 -7.75 -14.18
C LYS A 144 4.94 -7.71 -13.48
N ARG A 145 5.43 -8.86 -13.12
CA ARG A 145 6.76 -9.06 -12.54
C ARG A 145 7.46 -10.21 -13.29
N TYR A 146 8.73 -10.39 -13.01
CA TYR A 146 9.53 -11.46 -13.58
C TYR A 146 10.29 -12.17 -12.48
N ASP A 147 10.40 -13.50 -12.58
CA ASP A 147 11.18 -14.30 -11.64
C ASP A 147 12.69 -14.11 -11.84
N ASP A 148 13.43 -14.28 -10.74
CA ASP A 148 14.89 -14.27 -10.71
C ASP A 148 15.52 -15.57 -11.22
N ASN A 149 14.87 -16.22 -12.17
CA ASN A 149 15.37 -17.48 -12.78
C ASN A 149 16.05 -17.20 -14.13
N SER A 150 16.62 -18.24 -14.74
CA SER A 150 17.36 -18.13 -16.02
C SER A 150 16.48 -17.73 -17.20
N GLU A 151 15.21 -18.06 -17.14
CA GLU A 151 14.20 -17.79 -18.17
C GLU A 151 13.47 -16.47 -17.99
N ASN A 152 13.70 -15.78 -16.85
CA ASN A 152 12.95 -14.56 -16.46
C ASN A 152 11.45 -14.75 -16.62
N THR A 153 10.92 -15.82 -16.00
CA THR A 153 9.52 -16.22 -16.17
C THR A 153 8.58 -15.08 -15.78
N PRO A 154 7.70 -14.62 -16.67
CA PRO A 154 6.77 -13.57 -16.35
C PRO A 154 5.68 -14.08 -15.39
N ILE A 155 5.34 -13.27 -14.40
CA ILE A 155 4.28 -13.51 -13.42
C ILE A 155 3.32 -12.34 -13.49
N SER A 156 2.03 -12.62 -13.58
CA SER A 156 0.98 -11.60 -13.49
C SER A 156 0.20 -11.76 -12.21
N THR A 157 0.11 -10.69 -11.44
CA THR A 157 -0.77 -10.61 -10.27
C THR A 157 -1.97 -9.74 -10.63
N PHE A 158 -3.16 -10.32 -10.57
CA PHE A 158 -4.41 -9.63 -10.82
C PHE A 158 -5.12 -9.31 -9.51
N LEU A 159 -5.60 -8.08 -9.40
CA LEU A 159 -6.44 -7.65 -8.30
C LEU A 159 -7.42 -6.56 -8.75
N VAL A 160 -8.54 -6.44 -8.04
CA VAL A 160 -9.49 -5.35 -8.24
C VAL A 160 -9.33 -4.38 -7.10
N LEU A 161 -8.86 -3.17 -7.38
CA LEU A 161 -8.83 -2.08 -6.41
C LEU A 161 -10.25 -1.55 -6.22
N LYS A 162 -10.70 -1.52 -4.98
CA LYS A 162 -11.98 -0.94 -4.58
C LYS A 162 -11.82 0.58 -4.41
N THR A 163 -11.77 1.29 -5.53
CA THR A 163 -11.49 2.73 -5.55
C THR A 163 -12.67 3.59 -5.15
N GLY A 164 -13.87 3.01 -5.00
CA GLY A 164 -15.09 3.74 -4.70
C GLY A 164 -14.98 4.65 -3.47
N GLY A 165 -15.69 5.78 -3.53
CA GLY A 165 -15.88 6.72 -2.43
C GLY A 165 -17.07 6.37 -1.55
N GLY A 166 -17.63 7.38 -0.83
CA GLY A 166 -18.70 7.21 0.14
C GLY A 166 -20.08 6.87 -0.40
N THR A 167 -20.30 6.90 -1.70
CA THR A 167 -21.60 6.54 -2.29
C THR A 167 -21.85 5.05 -2.09
N LYS A 168 -22.82 4.70 -1.28
CA LYS A 168 -23.29 3.32 -1.08
C LYS A 168 -23.83 2.78 -2.40
N ARG A 169 -23.03 2.00 -3.11
CA ARG A 169 -23.54 1.12 -4.15
C ARG A 169 -24.11 -0.13 -3.50
N GLU A 170 -25.30 -0.55 -3.90
CA GLU A 170 -25.86 -1.82 -3.44
C GLU A 170 -24.87 -2.95 -3.69
N GLY A 171 -24.45 -3.62 -2.63
CA GLY A 171 -23.60 -4.81 -2.67
C GLY A 171 -22.10 -4.58 -2.87
N LEU A 172 -21.62 -3.35 -3.02
CA LEU A 172 -20.19 -3.03 -2.99
C LEU A 172 -19.91 -2.26 -1.70
N GLY A 173 -18.96 -2.71 -0.91
CA GLY A 173 -18.52 -2.03 0.30
C GLY A 173 -17.94 -0.64 0.01
N ARG A 174 -17.63 0.11 1.06
CA ARG A 174 -16.91 1.38 0.98
C ARG A 174 -15.52 1.11 0.39
N GLY A 175 -15.07 1.95 -0.56
CA GLY A 175 -13.76 1.82 -1.19
C GLY A 175 -12.69 2.69 -0.53
N ILE A 176 -11.49 2.69 -1.13
CA ILE A 176 -10.30 3.42 -0.63
C ILE A 176 -10.60 4.91 -0.47
N HIS A 177 -11.36 5.53 -1.39
CA HIS A 177 -11.68 6.95 -1.32
C HIS A 177 -12.75 7.32 -0.29
N TRP A 178 -13.23 6.37 0.51
CA TRP A 178 -14.04 6.65 1.70
C TRP A 178 -13.36 7.67 2.63
N HIS A 179 -12.03 7.65 2.73
CA HIS A 179 -11.24 8.53 3.58
C HIS A 179 -11.34 10.02 3.22
N ILE A 180 -11.61 10.35 1.96
CA ILE A 180 -11.72 11.74 1.50
C ILE A 180 -13.16 12.25 1.45
N GLU A 181 -14.14 11.35 1.51
CA GLU A 181 -15.56 11.70 1.61
C GLU A 181 -16.05 11.76 3.06
N ASN A 182 -15.26 11.22 3.98
CA ASN A 182 -15.50 11.23 5.42
C ASN A 182 -14.37 11.98 6.13
N LYS A 183 -14.70 12.54 7.27
CA LYS A 183 -13.73 13.33 8.03
C LYS A 183 -12.81 12.42 8.82
N VAL A 184 -11.63 12.24 8.32
CA VAL A 184 -10.55 11.52 8.97
C VAL A 184 -9.42 12.49 9.28
N TYR A 185 -8.99 12.50 10.52
CA TYR A 185 -7.87 13.31 11.01
C TYR A 185 -6.81 12.41 11.58
N PHE A 186 -5.56 12.82 11.50
CA PHE A 186 -4.45 12.09 12.09
C PHE A 186 -3.41 13.05 12.68
N LEU A 187 -2.62 12.54 13.61
CA LEU A 187 -1.42 13.19 14.12
C LEU A 187 -0.20 12.47 13.52
N ALA A 188 0.70 13.21 12.90
CA ALA A 188 2.00 12.71 12.48
C ALA A 188 3.09 13.25 13.42
N THR A 189 4.11 12.44 13.71
CA THR A 189 5.24 12.83 14.57
C THR A 189 6.50 13.16 13.79
N ASP A 190 6.48 12.92 12.47
CA ASP A 190 7.57 13.22 11.55
C ASP A 190 7.09 14.09 10.39
N ASP A 191 7.99 14.88 9.81
CA ASP A 191 7.71 15.83 8.72
C ASP A 191 7.27 15.14 7.41
N ARG A 192 7.45 13.83 7.29
CA ARG A 192 7.08 13.03 6.11
C ARG A 192 5.80 12.23 6.31
N GLU A 193 5.13 12.40 7.44
CA GLU A 193 3.89 11.72 7.82
C GLU A 193 3.99 10.19 7.75
N GLN A 194 5.16 9.63 8.09
CA GLN A 194 5.35 8.18 8.08
C GLN A 194 4.99 7.54 9.42
N GLU A 195 5.12 8.28 10.52
CA GLU A 195 4.76 7.85 11.87
C GLU A 195 3.45 8.52 12.28
N ILE A 196 2.39 7.73 12.38
CA ILE A 196 1.04 8.21 12.71
C ILE A 196 0.56 7.53 14.00
N PRO A 197 0.84 8.09 15.18
CA PRO A 197 0.45 7.47 16.45
C PRO A 197 -1.04 7.62 16.79
N TYR A 198 -1.79 8.46 16.07
CA TYR A 198 -3.20 8.73 16.38
C TYR A 198 -4.01 9.00 15.12
N VAL A 199 -5.22 8.42 15.09
CA VAL A 199 -6.22 8.64 14.04
C VAL A 199 -7.58 8.90 14.67
N ARG A 200 -8.29 9.91 14.17
CA ARG A 200 -9.64 10.28 14.58
C ARG A 200 -10.58 10.26 13.37
N VAL A 201 -11.69 9.57 13.52
CA VAL A 201 -12.75 9.47 12.50
C VAL A 201 -14.02 10.12 13.04
N GLU A 202 -14.61 11.02 12.27
CA GLU A 202 -15.94 11.56 12.52
C GLU A 202 -16.94 10.83 11.62
N GLU A 203 -17.76 9.95 12.21
CA GLU A 203 -18.79 9.21 11.50
C GLU A 203 -19.94 10.13 11.06
N GLU A 204 -20.74 9.71 10.07
CA GLU A 204 -21.86 10.50 9.54
C GLU A 204 -22.93 10.87 10.61
N ASP A 205 -23.07 10.05 11.65
CA ASP A 205 -24.01 10.27 12.76
C ASP A 205 -23.45 11.19 13.86
N GLY A 206 -22.22 11.70 13.67
CA GLY A 206 -21.52 12.55 14.63
C GLY A 206 -20.75 11.79 15.69
N THR A 207 -20.72 10.46 15.65
CA THR A 207 -19.89 9.65 16.54
C THR A 207 -18.41 9.86 16.20
N ILE A 208 -17.59 10.05 17.22
CA ILE A 208 -16.14 10.15 17.08
C ILE A 208 -15.52 8.83 17.50
N LYS A 209 -14.68 8.25 16.63
CA LYS A 209 -13.83 7.11 16.94
C LYS A 209 -12.39 7.55 16.94
N GLU A 210 -11.68 7.18 17.96
CA GLU A 210 -10.26 7.49 18.15
C GLU A 210 -9.47 6.20 18.22
N TYR A 211 -8.39 6.14 17.44
CA TYR A 211 -7.50 5.00 17.35
C TYR A 211 -6.08 5.45 17.70
N PHE A 212 -5.42 4.66 18.52
CA PHE A 212 -4.07 4.90 19.01
C PHE A 212 -3.16 3.76 18.55
N ASP A 213 -1.99 4.09 18.03
CA ASP A 213 -0.94 3.10 17.86
C ASP A 213 -0.50 2.61 19.24
N VAL A 214 -0.76 1.35 19.54
CA VAL A 214 -0.47 0.75 20.86
C VAL A 214 1.03 0.57 21.11
N GLU A 215 1.85 0.63 20.07
CA GLU A 215 3.32 0.58 20.21
C GLU A 215 3.92 1.97 20.42
N ALA A 216 3.20 3.04 20.05
CA ALA A 216 3.63 4.40 20.28
C ALA A 216 3.47 4.79 21.76
N ASP A 217 4.37 5.64 22.24
CA ASP A 217 4.31 6.17 23.62
C ASP A 217 3.63 7.56 23.61
N LEU A 218 2.34 7.56 23.22
CA LEU A 218 1.53 8.77 23.11
C LEU A 218 0.58 8.88 24.30
N ASP A 219 0.67 10.01 25.03
CA ASP A 219 -0.36 10.36 26.04
C ASP A 219 -1.59 10.95 25.32
N PRO A 220 -2.77 10.30 25.39
CA PRO A 220 -3.98 10.82 24.78
C PRO A 220 -4.37 12.24 25.25
N ALA A 221 -3.97 12.63 26.47
CA ALA A 221 -4.25 13.95 27.01
C ALA A 221 -3.35 15.06 26.42
N SER A 222 -2.27 14.69 25.75
CA SER A 222 -1.34 15.62 25.11
C SER A 222 -1.72 16.03 23.69
N ILE A 223 -2.75 15.42 23.10
CA ILE A 223 -3.14 15.67 21.72
C ILE A 223 -3.81 17.04 21.61
N ASP A 224 -3.18 17.96 20.87
CA ASP A 224 -3.80 19.23 20.51
C ASP A 224 -4.65 19.05 19.24
N PRO A 225 -5.96 19.30 19.30
CA PRO A 225 -6.81 19.23 18.10
C PRO A 225 -6.38 20.17 16.96
N ALA A 226 -5.61 21.22 17.27
CA ALA A 226 -5.09 22.15 16.27
C ALA A 226 -3.92 21.58 15.45
N GLU A 227 -3.26 20.54 15.94
CA GLU A 227 -2.15 19.85 15.27
C GLU A 227 -2.63 18.69 14.38
N LEU A 228 -3.93 18.36 14.44
CA LEU A 228 -4.50 17.29 13.62
C LEU A 228 -4.57 17.69 12.15
N ILE A 229 -4.07 16.81 11.30
CA ILE A 229 -4.09 16.95 9.85
C ILE A 229 -5.35 16.28 9.31
N GLU A 230 -6.15 17.01 8.52
CA GLU A 230 -7.29 16.42 7.81
C GLU A 230 -6.78 15.62 6.61
N MET A 231 -7.19 14.36 6.51
CA MET A 231 -6.80 13.48 5.42
C MET A 231 -7.40 13.95 4.08
N ASP A 232 -6.56 14.08 3.08
CA ASP A 232 -6.97 14.45 1.73
C ASP A 232 -6.23 13.62 0.66
N CYS A 233 -6.39 13.99 -0.62
CA CYS A 233 -5.75 13.28 -1.73
C CYS A 233 -4.23 13.18 -1.59
N ILE A 234 -3.59 14.23 -1.05
CA ILE A 234 -2.12 14.33 -0.97
C ILE A 234 -1.59 13.42 0.12
N THR A 235 -2.37 13.16 1.17
CA THR A 235 -1.99 12.23 2.25
C THR A 235 -1.61 10.84 1.72
N CYS A 236 -2.29 10.39 0.65
CA CYS A 236 -2.00 9.12 -0.01
C CYS A 236 -1.21 9.30 -1.30
N HIS A 237 -1.60 10.27 -2.15
CA HIS A 237 -0.98 10.52 -3.45
C HIS A 237 0.19 11.53 -3.37
N ASN A 238 1.03 11.42 -2.33
CA ASN A 238 2.12 12.34 -2.04
C ASN A 238 3.22 12.39 -3.12
N ARG A 239 3.37 11.34 -3.93
CA ARG A 239 4.41 11.24 -4.98
C ARG A 239 3.84 11.06 -6.39
N ILE A 240 2.61 11.50 -6.66
CA ILE A 240 1.91 11.22 -7.92
C ILE A 240 2.66 11.73 -9.18
N THR A 241 3.47 12.79 -9.03
CA THR A 241 4.26 13.38 -10.12
C THR A 241 5.77 13.22 -9.93
N HIS A 242 6.20 12.81 -8.75
CA HIS A 242 7.61 12.82 -8.35
C HIS A 242 8.08 11.44 -7.87
N LEU A 243 7.42 10.38 -8.30
CA LEU A 243 7.78 9.02 -7.93
C LEU A 243 9.02 8.57 -8.70
N ILE A 244 10.06 8.19 -7.96
CA ILE A 244 11.21 7.46 -8.48
C ILE A 244 10.98 5.99 -8.16
N LEU A 245 10.91 5.16 -9.20
CA LEU A 245 10.63 3.73 -9.08
C LEU A 245 11.80 3.00 -8.42
N THR A 246 11.48 1.95 -7.64
CA THR A 246 12.51 1.04 -7.11
C THR A 246 13.28 0.35 -8.25
N PRO A 247 14.47 -0.19 -7.99
CA PRO A 247 15.21 -0.97 -8.99
C PRO A 247 14.38 -2.11 -9.57
N GLN A 248 13.66 -2.85 -8.74
CA GLN A 248 12.80 -3.93 -9.16
C GLN A 248 11.65 -3.44 -10.05
N ASP A 249 10.88 -2.43 -9.61
CA ASP A 249 9.78 -1.89 -10.41
C ASP A 249 10.28 -1.28 -11.72
N THR A 250 11.49 -0.69 -11.72
CA THR A 250 12.13 -0.15 -12.92
C THR A 250 12.44 -1.26 -13.93
N VAL A 251 13.08 -2.34 -13.47
CA VAL A 251 13.44 -3.48 -14.32
C VAL A 251 12.19 -4.18 -14.84
N ASP A 252 11.22 -4.46 -13.98
CA ASP A 252 9.93 -5.04 -14.36
C ASP A 252 9.21 -4.18 -15.41
N GLN A 253 9.22 -2.86 -15.23
CA GLN A 253 8.62 -1.93 -16.19
C GLN A 253 9.35 -1.93 -17.54
N LEU A 254 10.69 -1.93 -17.53
CA LEU A 254 11.49 -1.99 -18.77
C LEU A 254 11.25 -3.30 -19.52
N MET A 255 11.16 -4.43 -18.81
CA MET A 255 10.82 -5.73 -19.38
C MET A 255 9.38 -5.76 -19.92
N GLY A 256 8.42 -5.28 -19.14
CA GLY A 256 7.02 -5.21 -19.55
C GLY A 256 6.77 -4.32 -20.77
N ARG A 257 7.64 -3.33 -21.00
CA ARG A 257 7.64 -2.45 -22.19
C ARG A 257 8.47 -3.01 -23.35
N GLY A 258 9.14 -4.15 -23.19
CA GLY A 258 10.00 -4.77 -24.19
C GLY A 258 11.33 -4.04 -24.43
N LEU A 259 11.74 -3.15 -23.52
CA LEU A 259 13.04 -2.45 -23.57
C LEU A 259 14.17 -3.32 -22.99
N LEU A 260 13.84 -4.23 -22.09
CA LEU A 260 14.68 -5.35 -21.68
C LEU A 260 14.03 -6.65 -22.17
N SER A 261 14.73 -7.38 -23.03
CA SER A 261 14.19 -8.64 -23.53
C SER A 261 14.29 -9.75 -22.48
N PRO A 262 13.18 -10.45 -22.14
CA PRO A 262 13.23 -11.59 -21.24
C PRO A 262 13.99 -12.80 -21.83
N GLU A 263 14.30 -12.79 -23.11
CA GLU A 263 15.13 -13.82 -23.75
C GLU A 263 16.61 -13.76 -23.31
N ILE A 264 17.06 -12.64 -22.74
CA ILE A 264 18.41 -12.50 -22.21
C ILE A 264 18.49 -13.28 -20.88
N PRO A 265 19.29 -14.34 -20.78
CA PRO A 265 19.32 -15.18 -19.58
C PRO A 265 19.59 -14.39 -18.30
N GLU A 266 18.82 -14.65 -17.24
CA GLU A 266 18.98 -14.01 -15.92
C GLU A 266 18.95 -12.47 -15.91
N ILE A 267 18.44 -11.82 -16.97
CA ILE A 267 18.54 -10.35 -17.09
C ILE A 267 17.78 -9.65 -15.97
N HIS A 268 16.64 -10.17 -15.52
CA HIS A 268 15.86 -9.58 -14.42
C HIS A 268 16.73 -9.46 -13.17
N ARG A 269 17.23 -10.57 -12.65
CA ARG A 269 18.07 -10.59 -11.46
C ARG A 269 19.35 -9.76 -11.61
N LYS A 270 20.05 -9.91 -12.77
CA LYS A 270 21.32 -9.21 -13.00
C LYS A 270 21.15 -7.71 -13.20
N ALA A 271 20.07 -7.28 -13.83
CA ALA A 271 19.76 -5.87 -13.97
C ALA A 271 19.47 -5.23 -12.59
N ILE A 272 18.66 -5.87 -11.74
CA ILE A 272 18.40 -5.39 -10.38
C ILE A 272 19.70 -5.32 -9.59
N GLU A 273 20.54 -6.35 -9.64
CA GLU A 273 21.82 -6.41 -8.93
C GLU A 273 22.75 -5.22 -9.27
N VAL A 274 22.96 -4.97 -10.56
CA VAL A 274 23.85 -3.87 -10.99
C VAL A 274 23.21 -2.51 -10.78
N TYR A 275 21.88 -2.39 -10.91
CA TYR A 275 21.15 -1.13 -10.73
C TYR A 275 21.11 -0.70 -9.25
N SER A 276 20.93 -1.65 -8.33
CA SER A 276 20.85 -1.42 -6.88
C SER A 276 22.21 -1.23 -6.22
N SER A 277 23.32 -1.48 -6.93
CA SER A 277 24.65 -1.37 -6.36
C SER A 277 24.96 0.07 -5.93
N PRO A 278 25.58 0.28 -4.76
CA PRO A 278 25.88 1.63 -4.27
C PRO A 278 27.07 2.23 -5.03
N TYR A 279 26.80 3.07 -5.99
CA TYR A 279 27.82 3.79 -6.74
C TYR A 279 27.97 5.23 -6.23
N PRO A 280 29.21 5.70 -6.00
CA PRO A 280 29.45 7.07 -5.53
C PRO A 280 29.05 8.17 -6.51
N THR A 281 29.02 7.88 -7.81
CA THR A 281 28.63 8.82 -8.86
C THR A 281 27.77 8.14 -9.93
N VAL A 282 27.00 8.92 -10.66
CA VAL A 282 26.18 8.43 -11.78
C VAL A 282 27.06 7.74 -12.85
N GLU A 283 28.23 8.31 -13.15
CA GLU A 283 29.16 7.76 -14.16
C GLU A 283 29.66 6.37 -13.75
N LEU A 284 29.95 6.15 -12.46
CA LEU A 284 30.34 4.83 -11.97
C LEU A 284 29.19 3.83 -12.05
N GLY A 285 27.95 4.27 -11.76
CA GLY A 285 26.77 3.44 -11.94
C GLY A 285 26.53 3.04 -13.40
N ILE A 286 26.65 3.99 -14.32
CA ILE A 286 26.58 3.74 -15.77
C ILE A 286 27.66 2.73 -16.22
N ASN A 287 28.88 2.87 -15.72
CA ASN A 287 29.97 1.93 -16.01
C ASN A 287 29.73 0.56 -15.38
N GLY A 288 29.17 0.51 -14.17
CA GLY A 288 28.76 -0.74 -13.52
C GLY A 288 27.73 -1.49 -14.33
N ILE A 289 26.69 -0.79 -14.81
CA ILE A 289 25.66 -1.34 -15.71
C ILE A 289 26.29 -1.85 -17.02
N ALA A 290 27.25 -1.12 -17.60
CA ALA A 290 27.97 -1.56 -18.80
C ALA A 290 28.76 -2.85 -18.57
N GLY A 291 29.10 -3.18 -17.30
CA GLY A 291 29.73 -4.44 -16.91
C GLY A 291 28.92 -5.69 -17.25
N LEU A 292 27.59 -5.55 -17.46
CA LEU A 292 26.73 -6.65 -17.95
C LEU A 292 27.26 -7.24 -19.24
N ARG A 293 27.86 -6.46 -20.14
CA ARG A 293 28.50 -6.97 -21.35
C ARG A 293 29.56 -8.00 -21.04
N GLY A 294 30.46 -7.72 -20.10
CA GLY A 294 31.50 -8.65 -19.67
C GLY A 294 30.93 -9.89 -19.00
N TYR A 295 29.85 -9.74 -18.24
CA TYR A 295 29.14 -10.86 -17.64
C TYR A 295 28.64 -11.84 -18.71
N TYR A 296 27.92 -11.35 -19.73
CA TYR A 296 27.39 -12.21 -20.79
C TYR A 296 28.50 -12.81 -21.69
N GLN A 297 29.58 -12.08 -21.92
CA GLN A 297 30.75 -12.63 -22.62
C GLN A 297 31.37 -13.80 -21.88
N ALA A 298 31.44 -13.73 -20.56
CA ALA A 298 32.08 -14.76 -19.73
C ALA A 298 31.18 -15.97 -19.47
N TYR A 299 29.92 -15.76 -19.16
CA TYR A 299 29.01 -16.80 -18.68
C TYR A 299 28.03 -17.32 -19.73
N TYR A 300 27.73 -16.53 -20.79
CA TYR A 300 26.82 -16.87 -21.88
C TYR A 300 27.44 -16.53 -23.24
N PRO A 301 28.65 -17.03 -23.57
CA PRO A 301 29.41 -16.60 -24.76
C PRO A 301 28.65 -16.85 -26.08
N ASP A 302 27.96 -18.00 -26.19
CA ASP A 302 27.20 -18.34 -27.40
C ASP A 302 25.98 -17.44 -27.59
N PHE A 303 25.28 -17.13 -26.50
CA PHE A 303 24.15 -16.20 -26.51
C PHE A 303 24.64 -14.78 -26.86
N TYR A 304 25.73 -14.33 -26.22
CA TYR A 304 26.33 -13.03 -26.48
C TYR A 304 26.72 -12.86 -27.95
N ALA A 305 27.39 -13.83 -28.53
CA ALA A 305 27.83 -13.76 -29.93
C ALA A 305 26.66 -13.63 -30.95
N GLN A 306 25.51 -14.16 -30.59
CA GLN A 306 24.31 -14.12 -31.44
C GLN A 306 23.37 -12.95 -31.13
N ASN A 307 23.47 -12.32 -29.97
CA ASN A 307 22.50 -11.34 -29.46
C ASN A 307 23.17 -10.08 -28.89
N THR A 308 24.36 -9.71 -29.38
CA THR A 308 25.11 -8.53 -28.90
C THR A 308 24.25 -7.28 -28.91
N ASP A 309 23.48 -7.04 -29.98
CA ASP A 309 22.62 -5.87 -30.14
C ASP A 309 21.51 -5.81 -29.07
N LYS A 310 20.93 -6.97 -28.69
CA LYS A 310 19.93 -7.04 -27.61
C LYS A 310 20.52 -6.68 -26.26
N ILE A 311 21.75 -7.16 -25.98
CA ILE A 311 22.44 -6.87 -24.72
C ILE A 311 22.83 -5.40 -24.67
N ASP A 312 23.32 -4.83 -25.77
CA ASP A 312 23.69 -3.42 -25.82
C ASP A 312 22.46 -2.50 -25.66
N ALA A 313 21.32 -2.86 -26.28
CA ALA A 313 20.06 -2.14 -26.08
C ALA A 313 19.57 -2.22 -24.63
N ALA A 314 19.69 -3.39 -23.99
CA ALA A 314 19.34 -3.56 -22.58
C ALA A 314 20.21 -2.70 -21.66
N ILE A 315 21.53 -2.67 -21.92
CA ILE A 315 22.48 -1.82 -21.17
C ILE A 315 22.10 -0.35 -21.34
N GLU A 316 21.82 0.11 -22.55
CA GLU A 316 21.44 1.51 -22.82
C GLU A 316 20.15 1.89 -22.11
N ALA A 317 19.12 1.02 -22.13
CA ALA A 317 17.85 1.24 -21.45
C ALA A 317 18.04 1.35 -19.92
N LEU A 318 18.84 0.45 -19.34
CA LEU A 318 19.17 0.49 -17.90
C LEU A 318 19.97 1.73 -17.53
N GLN A 319 20.95 2.12 -18.33
CA GLN A 319 21.74 3.32 -18.09
C GLN A 319 20.89 4.60 -18.16
N GLN A 320 19.92 4.65 -19.09
CA GLN A 320 19.00 5.78 -19.15
C GLN A 320 18.09 5.83 -17.92
N ALA A 321 17.49 4.70 -17.55
CA ALA A 321 16.68 4.63 -16.34
C ALA A 321 17.47 5.01 -15.08
N TYR A 322 18.74 4.61 -15.01
CA TYR A 322 19.62 4.95 -13.88
C TYR A 322 19.88 6.47 -13.80
N ARG A 323 20.14 7.14 -14.94
CA ARG A 323 20.28 8.61 -15.00
C ARG A 323 19.02 9.32 -14.54
N ASP A 324 17.87 8.74 -14.82
CA ASP A 324 16.56 9.33 -14.50
C ASP A 324 16.12 9.05 -13.05
N SER A 325 16.86 8.22 -12.31
CA SER A 325 16.50 7.76 -10.96
C SER A 325 17.52 8.06 -9.88
N VAL A 326 18.75 8.45 -10.23
CA VAL A 326 19.83 8.62 -9.25
C VAL A 326 20.46 10.00 -9.38
N PHE A 327 20.35 10.80 -8.30
CA PHE A 327 20.79 12.17 -8.23
C PHE A 327 21.67 12.41 -6.99
N PRO A 328 22.98 12.07 -7.05
CA PRO A 328 23.86 12.12 -5.88
C PRO A 328 24.02 13.52 -5.29
N GLU A 329 24.03 14.56 -6.14
CA GLU A 329 24.15 15.95 -5.68
C GLU A 329 22.92 16.37 -4.85
N GLN A 330 21.73 15.92 -5.23
CA GLN A 330 20.48 16.18 -4.51
C GLN A 330 20.18 15.12 -3.44
N LYS A 331 21.06 14.12 -3.25
CA LYS A 331 20.86 12.96 -2.38
C LYS A 331 19.52 12.28 -2.62
N ALA A 332 19.08 12.24 -3.88
CA ALA A 332 17.78 11.71 -4.26
C ALA A 332 17.92 10.44 -5.11
N ASN A 333 17.16 9.44 -4.74
CA ASN A 333 16.97 8.17 -5.41
C ASN A 333 15.60 7.55 -5.01
N TRP A 334 15.37 6.31 -5.31
CA TRP A 334 14.13 5.57 -4.96
C TRP A 334 13.87 5.40 -3.45
N GLU A 335 14.87 5.60 -2.59
CA GLU A 335 14.74 5.51 -1.12
C GLU A 335 14.48 6.86 -0.47
N SER A 336 14.66 7.95 -1.19
CA SER A 336 14.69 9.30 -0.62
C SER A 336 13.33 9.77 -0.12
N HIS A 337 12.26 9.33 -0.78
CA HIS A 337 10.91 9.77 -0.47
C HIS A 337 9.94 8.59 -0.54
N PRO A 338 9.38 8.17 0.60
CA PRO A 338 8.37 7.11 0.62
C PRO A 338 7.12 7.51 -0.16
N THR A 339 6.53 6.58 -0.89
CA THR A 339 5.20 6.76 -1.47
C THR A 339 4.14 6.26 -0.50
N ASN A 340 3.06 6.99 -0.35
CA ASN A 340 1.97 6.60 0.55
C ASN A 340 0.89 5.76 -0.15
N VAL A 341 1.09 5.42 -1.44
CA VAL A 341 0.20 4.55 -2.19
C VAL A 341 0.62 3.10 -2.02
N GLY A 342 -0.32 2.25 -1.59
CA GLY A 342 -0.06 0.83 -1.38
C GLY A 342 0.64 0.52 -0.05
N HIS A 343 1.38 -0.60 0.02
CA HIS A 343 2.08 -1.08 1.20
C HIS A 343 3.25 -2.03 0.85
N ASP A 344 3.71 -1.98 -0.40
CA ASP A 344 4.74 -2.90 -0.94
C ASP A 344 6.15 -2.34 -0.71
N ASN A 345 6.42 -1.13 -1.19
CA ASN A 345 7.74 -0.50 -1.14
C ASN A 345 7.91 0.49 0.03
N SER A 346 6.84 0.81 0.73
CA SER A 346 6.80 1.73 1.87
C SER A 346 5.58 1.42 2.74
N PRO A 347 5.50 1.95 3.98
CA PRO A 347 4.34 1.71 4.84
C PRO A 347 3.01 2.06 4.19
N GLY A 348 2.92 3.20 3.51
CA GLY A 348 1.74 3.62 2.77
C GLY A 348 0.44 3.49 3.58
N CYS A 349 -0.47 2.61 3.14
CA CYS A 349 -1.73 2.35 3.85
C CYS A 349 -1.49 1.73 5.24
N PHE A 350 -0.39 1.01 5.44
CA PHE A 350 -0.06 0.39 6.72
C PHE A 350 0.43 1.36 7.78
N ARG A 351 0.61 2.65 7.45
CA ARG A 351 0.79 3.69 8.46
C ARG A 351 -0.36 3.73 9.48
N CYS A 352 -1.58 3.35 9.04
CA CYS A 352 -2.78 3.25 9.88
C CYS A 352 -3.36 1.83 9.91
N HIS A 353 -3.30 1.10 8.77
CA HIS A 353 -3.85 -0.25 8.61
C HIS A 353 -2.79 -1.36 8.83
N GLY A 354 -1.72 -1.04 9.54
CA GLY A 354 -0.63 -1.98 9.87
C GLY A 354 -0.93 -2.94 11.04
N GLY A 355 -2.10 -2.82 11.67
CA GLY A 355 -2.52 -3.70 12.76
C GLY A 355 -2.15 -3.21 14.16
N GLN A 356 -1.64 -1.99 14.30
CA GLN A 356 -1.20 -1.43 15.58
C GLN A 356 -2.18 -0.39 16.17
N HIS A 357 -3.15 0.08 15.38
CA HIS A 357 -4.10 1.12 15.79
C HIS A 357 -5.37 0.54 16.37
N PHE A 358 -5.64 0.84 17.63
CA PHE A 358 -6.80 0.35 18.37
C PHE A 358 -7.53 1.49 19.08
N THR A 359 -8.85 1.32 19.21
CA THR A 359 -9.63 2.14 20.15
C THR A 359 -9.28 1.77 21.59
N GLN A 360 -9.69 2.62 22.54
CA GLN A 360 -9.56 2.30 23.98
C GLN A 360 -10.34 1.02 24.37
N GLN A 361 -11.32 0.59 23.56
CA GLN A 361 -12.11 -0.62 23.78
C GLN A 361 -11.44 -1.86 23.14
N GLY A 362 -10.29 -1.70 22.46
CA GLY A 362 -9.55 -2.78 21.83
C GLY A 362 -10.06 -3.18 20.44
N GLU A 363 -10.85 -2.32 19.78
CA GLU A 363 -11.20 -2.49 18.37
C GLU A 363 -10.08 -1.94 17.49
N ALA A 364 -9.54 -2.77 16.60
CA ALA A 364 -8.57 -2.32 15.61
C ALA A 364 -9.21 -1.45 14.52
N ILE A 365 -8.43 -0.60 13.87
CA ILE A 365 -8.77 -0.13 12.52
C ILE A 365 -8.96 -1.37 11.65
N ARG A 366 -9.96 -1.35 10.78
CA ARG A 366 -10.28 -2.50 9.91
C ARG A 366 -9.04 -2.98 9.14
N LEU A 367 -8.79 -4.29 9.19
CA LEU A 367 -7.58 -4.93 8.68
C LEU A 367 -7.85 -5.93 7.55
N GLU A 368 -9.10 -6.13 7.16
CA GLU A 368 -9.43 -7.11 6.14
C GLU A 368 -8.82 -6.72 4.79
N CYS A 369 -8.01 -7.60 4.22
CA CYS A 369 -7.32 -7.36 2.95
C CYS A 369 -8.29 -6.98 1.81
N ASN A 370 -9.49 -7.57 1.82
CA ASN A 370 -10.54 -7.27 0.85
C ASN A 370 -11.24 -5.92 1.05
N LEU A 371 -10.83 -5.12 2.03
CA LEU A 371 -11.36 -3.77 2.24
C LEU A 371 -10.95 -2.83 1.11
N CYS A 372 -9.68 -2.90 0.71
CA CYS A 372 -9.08 -2.02 -0.29
C CYS A 372 -9.00 -2.63 -1.69
N HIS A 373 -8.87 -3.95 -1.77
CA HIS A 373 -8.76 -4.68 -3.04
C HIS A 373 -9.27 -6.13 -2.89
N SER A 374 -9.57 -6.79 -4.02
CA SER A 374 -9.80 -8.23 -3.99
C SER A 374 -8.55 -8.98 -3.53
N ILE A 375 -8.69 -10.21 -3.06
CA ILE A 375 -7.53 -11.06 -2.83
C ILE A 375 -6.75 -11.18 -4.14
N PRO A 376 -5.43 -10.93 -4.15
CA PRO A 376 -4.62 -11.03 -5.36
C PRO A 376 -4.61 -12.45 -5.92
N VAL A 377 -4.71 -12.57 -7.24
CA VAL A 377 -4.59 -13.84 -7.95
C VAL A 377 -3.29 -13.82 -8.75
N VAL A 378 -2.37 -14.69 -8.37
CA VAL A 378 -1.09 -14.84 -9.06
C VAL A 378 -1.25 -15.91 -10.14
N THR A 379 -0.88 -15.58 -11.37
CA THR A 379 -0.93 -16.49 -12.51
C THR A 379 0.44 -16.58 -13.17
N ASP A 380 0.80 -17.76 -13.63
CA ASP A 380 1.89 -17.92 -14.58
C ASP A 380 1.40 -17.80 -16.04
N PRO A 381 2.30 -17.72 -17.04
CA PRO A 381 1.90 -17.57 -18.45
C PRO A 381 1.08 -18.72 -19.01
N SER A 382 1.04 -19.87 -18.34
CA SER A 382 0.27 -21.05 -18.75
C SER A 382 -1.19 -20.98 -18.25
N ASP A 383 -1.45 -20.18 -17.22
CA ASP A 383 -2.77 -20.00 -16.60
C ASP A 383 -3.45 -18.73 -17.12
N PHE A 384 -4.25 -18.86 -18.15
CA PHE A 384 -4.90 -17.72 -18.81
C PHE A 384 -6.20 -17.24 -18.12
N VAL A 385 -6.63 -17.84 -17.03
CA VAL A 385 -7.91 -17.50 -16.37
C VAL A 385 -7.68 -17.10 -14.92
N ALA A 386 -7.52 -15.80 -14.72
CA ALA A 386 -7.63 -15.23 -13.36
C ALA A 386 -9.11 -15.26 -12.92
N ASN A 387 -9.47 -16.18 -12.06
CA ASN A 387 -10.78 -16.19 -11.44
C ASN A 387 -10.79 -15.19 -10.26
N LEU A 388 -11.15 -13.94 -10.55
CA LEU A 388 -11.25 -12.90 -9.54
C LEU A 388 -12.61 -12.99 -8.86
N GLU A 389 -12.63 -13.40 -7.60
CA GLU A 389 -13.83 -13.37 -6.78
C GLU A 389 -14.15 -11.94 -6.36
N ILE A 390 -15.21 -11.39 -6.94
CA ILE A 390 -15.82 -10.13 -6.48
C ILE A 390 -17.04 -10.52 -5.66
N SER A 391 -16.91 -10.50 -4.34
CA SER A 391 -18.05 -10.73 -3.46
C SER A 391 -19.05 -9.58 -3.57
N ARG A 392 -20.31 -9.92 -3.79
CA ARG A 392 -21.43 -8.98 -3.85
C ARG A 392 -22.45 -9.37 -2.78
N GLY A 393 -23.02 -8.39 -2.11
CA GLY A 393 -24.03 -8.60 -1.10
C GLY A 393 -23.63 -8.06 0.28
N PRO A 394 -24.48 -8.26 1.30
CA PRO A 394 -24.16 -7.85 2.66
C PRO A 394 -22.98 -8.65 3.18
N GLU A 395 -22.04 -7.96 3.78
CA GLU A 395 -20.83 -8.56 4.35
C GLU A 395 -21.20 -9.51 5.51
N PRO A 396 -20.69 -10.75 5.55
CA PRO A 396 -20.93 -11.68 6.64
C PRO A 396 -20.43 -11.10 7.97
N LYS A 397 -21.09 -11.46 9.08
CA LYS A 397 -20.67 -10.96 10.41
C LYS A 397 -19.23 -11.31 10.76
N SER A 398 -18.70 -12.43 10.27
CA SER A 398 -17.30 -12.83 10.44
C SER A 398 -16.31 -11.85 9.81
N HIS A 399 -16.69 -11.18 8.72
CA HIS A 399 -15.88 -10.16 8.05
C HIS A 399 -15.95 -8.80 8.76
N LEU A 400 -16.84 -8.63 9.71
CA LEU A 400 -16.97 -7.39 10.50
C LEU A 400 -16.09 -7.41 11.77
N ASN A 401 -15.33 -8.48 12.01
CA ASN A 401 -14.36 -8.54 13.10
C ASN A 401 -13.11 -7.77 12.70
N THR A 402 -12.92 -6.60 13.28
CA THR A 402 -11.78 -5.71 12.98
C THR A 402 -10.43 -6.34 13.31
N ASN A 403 -10.41 -7.33 14.23
CA ASN A 403 -9.18 -8.03 14.65
C ASN A 403 -8.98 -9.36 13.91
N TRP A 404 -9.72 -9.61 12.83
CA TRP A 404 -9.72 -10.91 12.14
C TRP A 404 -8.31 -11.36 11.71
N ILE A 405 -7.51 -10.48 11.12
CA ILE A 405 -6.17 -10.84 10.62
C ILE A 405 -5.28 -11.39 11.73
N THR A 406 -5.31 -10.75 12.90
CA THR A 406 -4.46 -11.15 14.04
C THR A 406 -5.02 -12.35 14.80
N GLN A 407 -6.34 -12.60 14.72
CA GLN A 407 -7.02 -13.64 15.48
C GLN A 407 -7.30 -14.92 14.67
N HIS A 408 -7.32 -14.89 13.34
CA HIS A 408 -7.89 -15.98 12.52
C HIS A 408 -7.25 -17.36 12.75
N ARG A 409 -5.98 -17.42 13.16
CA ARG A 409 -5.32 -18.70 13.50
C ARG A 409 -5.80 -19.29 14.83
N GLU A 410 -6.32 -18.44 15.74
CA GLU A 410 -6.73 -18.83 17.09
C GLU A 410 -8.26 -19.02 17.18
N VAL A 411 -9.00 -18.21 16.40
CA VAL A 411 -10.47 -18.17 16.41
C VAL A 411 -10.99 -18.44 14.99
N PHE A 412 -10.79 -19.67 14.51
CA PHE A 412 -11.39 -20.07 13.24
C PHE A 412 -12.91 -20.22 13.40
N ASN A 413 -13.64 -19.49 12.57
CA ASN A 413 -15.08 -19.64 12.50
C ASN A 413 -15.42 -20.70 11.44
N PRO A 414 -16.01 -21.85 11.80
CA PRO A 414 -16.36 -22.89 10.83
C PRO A 414 -17.33 -22.43 9.74
N THR A 415 -17.99 -21.27 9.91
CA THR A 415 -18.82 -20.70 8.84
C THR A 415 -18.00 -20.27 7.62
N CYS A 416 -16.68 -20.09 7.76
CA CYS A 416 -15.78 -19.80 6.63
C CYS A 416 -15.86 -20.88 5.55
N GLU A 417 -15.96 -22.16 5.94
CA GLU A 417 -16.07 -23.29 5.00
C GLU A 417 -17.34 -23.26 4.14
N ASN A 418 -18.34 -22.52 4.54
CA ASN A 418 -19.57 -22.39 3.74
C ASN A 418 -19.37 -21.57 2.45
N CYS A 419 -18.31 -20.75 2.41
CA CYS A 419 -18.03 -19.85 1.30
C CYS A 419 -16.60 -20.02 0.76
N HIS A 420 -15.64 -20.41 1.60
CA HIS A 420 -14.23 -20.52 1.26
C HIS A 420 -13.74 -21.97 1.30
N THR A 421 -12.83 -22.32 0.43
CA THR A 421 -12.08 -23.57 0.54
C THR A 421 -11.01 -23.42 1.63
N THR A 422 -10.97 -24.39 2.57
CA THR A 422 -10.14 -24.29 3.78
C THR A 422 -9.07 -25.38 3.89
N SER A 423 -8.78 -26.09 2.79
CA SER A 423 -7.72 -27.10 2.76
C SER A 423 -6.34 -26.46 2.96
N ASN A 424 -5.43 -27.20 3.58
CA ASN A 424 -4.05 -26.79 3.84
C ASN A 424 -3.91 -25.38 4.46
N PRO A 425 -4.58 -25.10 5.62
CA PRO A 425 -4.55 -23.76 6.21
C PRO A 425 -3.12 -23.33 6.56
N GLY A 426 -2.78 -22.07 6.20
CA GLY A 426 -1.43 -21.54 6.36
C GLY A 426 -0.43 -21.98 5.28
N GLY A 427 -0.87 -22.77 4.30
CA GLY A 427 -0.05 -23.13 3.13
C GLY A 427 0.10 -21.98 2.15
N THR A 428 1.04 -22.14 1.21
CA THR A 428 1.39 -21.14 0.17
C THR A 428 1.23 -21.72 -1.23
N ASP A 429 0.57 -22.88 -1.36
CA ASP A 429 0.43 -23.62 -2.62
C ASP A 429 -0.78 -23.19 -3.48
N ASN A 430 -1.51 -22.18 -3.04
CA ASN A 430 -2.74 -21.68 -3.68
C ASN A 430 -3.84 -22.73 -3.88
N SER A 431 -3.80 -23.85 -3.15
CA SER A 431 -4.77 -24.94 -3.27
C SER A 431 -6.12 -24.61 -2.63
N SER A 432 -6.19 -23.59 -1.80
CA SER A 432 -7.40 -23.12 -1.13
C SER A 432 -7.32 -21.66 -0.74
N PHE A 433 -8.44 -21.06 -0.32
CA PHE A 433 -8.44 -19.71 0.24
C PHE A 433 -7.53 -19.60 1.49
N CYS A 434 -7.49 -20.64 2.33
CA CYS A 434 -6.64 -20.68 3.52
C CYS A 434 -5.18 -21.11 3.23
N SER A 435 -4.88 -21.54 2.00
CA SER A 435 -3.54 -21.82 1.51
C SER A 435 -3.24 -20.87 0.36
N ASN A 436 -2.86 -19.63 0.71
CA ASN A 436 -2.77 -18.54 -0.25
C ASN A 436 -1.40 -17.86 -0.16
N SER A 437 -0.66 -17.91 -1.27
CA SER A 437 0.69 -17.33 -1.34
C SER A 437 0.70 -15.82 -1.20
N ALA A 438 -0.37 -15.13 -1.62
CA ALA A 438 -0.48 -13.68 -1.46
C ALA A 438 -0.64 -13.27 0.01
N CYS A 439 -1.13 -14.17 0.88
CA CYS A 439 -1.23 -13.93 2.32
C CYS A 439 -0.04 -14.54 3.06
N HIS A 440 0.16 -15.86 2.97
CA HIS A 440 1.14 -16.61 3.75
C HIS A 440 2.53 -16.69 3.09
N GLY A 441 2.61 -16.48 1.78
CA GLY A 441 3.87 -16.43 1.04
C GLY A 441 4.50 -15.04 0.97
N SER A 442 3.80 -14.01 1.44
CA SER A 442 4.27 -12.62 1.37
C SER A 442 5.02 -12.21 2.63
N ALA A 443 6.08 -11.42 2.47
CA ALA A 443 6.76 -10.76 3.58
C ALA A 443 6.02 -9.46 3.92
N TRP A 444 5.42 -9.39 5.09
CA TRP A 444 4.67 -8.23 5.58
C TRP A 444 5.60 -7.25 6.31
N THR A 445 6.52 -6.62 5.58
CA THR A 445 7.60 -5.79 6.12
C THR A 445 7.09 -4.61 6.96
N PHE A 446 5.96 -4.02 6.57
CA PHE A 446 5.42 -2.80 7.19
C PHE A 446 4.21 -3.07 8.10
N ALA A 447 3.80 -4.32 8.26
CA ALA A 447 2.70 -4.67 9.15
C ALA A 447 3.20 -4.99 10.56
N GLY A 448 2.47 -4.50 11.55
CA GLY A 448 2.76 -4.72 12.96
C GLY A 448 1.89 -5.78 13.63
N PHE A 449 1.37 -6.75 12.88
CA PHE A 449 0.43 -7.77 13.38
C PHE A 449 0.96 -8.59 14.58
N ASP A 450 2.29 -8.72 14.68
CA ASP A 450 2.97 -9.48 15.71
C ASP A 450 3.70 -8.60 16.74
N ALA A 451 3.44 -7.30 16.77
CA ALA A 451 4.06 -6.38 17.70
C ALA A 451 3.73 -6.76 19.17
N PRO A 452 4.61 -6.51 20.14
CA PRO A 452 4.46 -7.02 21.52
C PRO A 452 3.15 -6.60 22.19
N ARG A 453 2.80 -5.31 22.16
CA ARG A 453 1.57 -4.80 22.78
C ARG A 453 0.31 -5.26 22.04
N VAL A 454 0.39 -5.41 20.71
CA VAL A 454 -0.69 -5.99 19.90
C VAL A 454 -0.97 -7.43 20.34
N ARG A 455 0.08 -8.27 20.52
CA ARG A 455 -0.09 -9.64 21.01
C ARG A 455 -0.74 -9.70 22.40
N GLU A 456 -0.34 -8.83 23.31
CA GLU A 456 -0.93 -8.76 24.66
C GLU A 456 -2.41 -8.39 24.58
N LEU A 457 -2.76 -7.38 23.77
CA LEU A 457 -4.13 -6.93 23.59
C LEU A 457 -5.00 -8.02 22.97
N ILE A 458 -4.51 -8.69 21.92
CA ILE A 458 -5.23 -9.78 21.24
C ILE A 458 -5.37 -10.99 22.17
N ALA A 459 -4.32 -11.37 22.92
CA ALA A 459 -4.38 -12.46 23.86
C ALA A 459 -5.45 -12.25 24.96
N ALA A 460 -5.64 -11.00 25.39
CA ALA A 460 -6.69 -10.66 26.33
C ALA A 460 -8.12 -10.78 25.77
N GLN A 461 -8.27 -10.71 24.46
CA GLN A 461 -9.57 -10.84 23.76
C GLN A 461 -9.89 -12.28 23.36
N LEU A 462 -8.89 -13.17 23.33
CA LEU A 462 -9.11 -14.58 23.02
C LEU A 462 -9.93 -15.24 24.14
N PRO A 463 -10.82 -16.18 23.79
CA PRO A 463 -11.47 -16.99 24.81
C PRO A 463 -10.38 -17.67 25.67
N PRO A 464 -10.58 -17.77 26.98
CA PRO A 464 -9.60 -18.43 27.86
C PRO A 464 -9.28 -19.81 27.30
N THR A 465 -7.99 -20.13 27.19
CA THR A 465 -7.56 -21.48 26.78
C THR A 465 -8.34 -22.48 27.60
N PRO A 466 -9.05 -23.44 26.98
CA PRO A 466 -9.83 -24.40 27.72
C PRO A 466 -8.94 -25.05 28.77
N THR A 467 -9.31 -24.87 30.04
CA THR A 467 -8.60 -25.49 31.17
C THR A 467 -8.45 -26.98 30.84
N ALA A 468 -7.25 -27.52 31.03
CA ALA A 468 -7.04 -28.96 30.84
C ALA A 468 -8.12 -29.69 31.63
N ILE A 469 -8.93 -30.49 30.90
CA ILE A 469 -9.96 -31.26 31.53
C ILE A 469 -9.22 -32.28 32.38
N PRO A 470 -9.48 -32.39 33.70
CA PRO A 470 -8.89 -33.45 34.48
C PRO A 470 -9.33 -34.78 33.84
N LEU A 471 -8.39 -35.46 33.19
CA LEU A 471 -8.67 -36.79 32.68
C LEU A 471 -9.00 -37.70 33.88
N PRO A 472 -10.03 -38.57 33.80
CA PRO A 472 -10.35 -39.46 34.88
C PRO A 472 -9.13 -40.33 35.20
N SER A 473 -8.59 -40.19 36.40
CA SER A 473 -7.41 -40.93 36.85
C SER A 473 -7.75 -42.36 37.33
N GLU A 474 -9.00 -42.63 37.63
CA GLU A 474 -9.48 -43.93 38.10
C GLU A 474 -10.93 -44.18 37.64
N GLY A 475 -11.20 -45.30 37.00
CA GLY A 475 -12.52 -45.75 36.58
C GLY A 475 -12.49 -46.45 35.21
N PRO A 476 -13.61 -47.14 34.84
CA PRO A 476 -13.68 -47.76 33.53
C PRO A 476 -13.67 -46.70 32.42
N LEU A 477 -12.88 -46.94 31.37
CA LEU A 477 -12.77 -46.05 30.22
C LEU A 477 -14.02 -46.21 29.33
N THR A 478 -15.02 -45.38 29.58
CA THR A 478 -16.34 -45.45 28.94
C THR A 478 -16.68 -44.08 28.30
N PHE A 479 -17.68 -44.09 27.39
CA PHE A 479 -18.17 -42.86 26.80
C PHE A 479 -18.68 -41.90 27.87
N ASP A 480 -19.62 -42.35 28.71
CA ASP A 480 -20.25 -41.50 29.73
C ASP A 480 -19.24 -41.01 30.78
N GLY A 481 -18.28 -41.84 31.15
CA GLY A 481 -17.33 -41.53 32.23
C GLY A 481 -16.17 -40.64 31.81
N ALA A 482 -15.64 -40.82 30.60
CA ALA A 482 -14.40 -40.19 30.18
C ALA A 482 -14.50 -39.41 28.85
N ILE A 483 -15.21 -39.97 27.88
CA ILE A 483 -15.18 -39.45 26.51
C ILE A 483 -16.20 -38.32 26.30
N ALA A 484 -17.44 -38.48 26.83
CA ALA A 484 -18.46 -37.44 26.68
C ALA A 484 -18.05 -36.07 27.27
N PRO A 485 -17.44 -36.01 28.48
CA PRO A 485 -16.89 -34.72 28.98
C PRO A 485 -15.81 -34.12 28.08
N LEU A 486 -14.92 -34.95 27.53
CA LEU A 486 -13.88 -34.53 26.60
C LEU A 486 -14.49 -33.99 25.31
N PHE A 487 -15.44 -34.73 24.71
CA PHE A 487 -16.11 -34.29 23.47
C PHE A 487 -16.98 -33.05 23.70
N ALA A 488 -17.63 -32.94 24.85
CA ALA A 488 -18.38 -31.75 25.23
C ALA A 488 -17.50 -30.51 25.25
N ALA A 489 -16.29 -30.64 25.73
CA ALA A 489 -15.35 -29.50 25.85
C ALA A 489 -14.59 -29.20 24.56
N ARG A 490 -14.25 -30.22 23.77
CA ARG A 490 -13.40 -30.05 22.57
C ARG A 490 -14.18 -30.01 21.26
N CYS A 491 -15.33 -30.68 21.18
CA CYS A 491 -16.01 -30.99 19.92
C CYS A 491 -17.43 -30.42 19.83
N ALA A 492 -18.12 -30.21 20.96
CA ALA A 492 -19.56 -29.93 20.99
C ALA A 492 -19.92 -28.56 20.37
N SER A 493 -19.02 -27.62 20.34
CA SER A 493 -19.24 -26.30 19.68
C SER A 493 -19.57 -26.45 18.19
N CYS A 494 -19.03 -27.47 17.55
CA CYS A 494 -19.20 -27.76 16.12
C CYS A 494 -20.00 -29.03 15.87
N HIS A 495 -19.73 -30.05 16.63
CA HIS A 495 -20.32 -31.40 16.52
C HIS A 495 -21.27 -31.72 17.67
N GLY A 496 -22.06 -30.72 18.10
CA GLY A 496 -23.12 -30.84 19.11
C GLY A 496 -24.51 -30.60 18.50
N ALA A 497 -25.26 -29.66 19.04
CA ALA A 497 -26.61 -29.32 18.56
C ALA A 497 -26.65 -28.82 17.11
N ILE A 498 -25.58 -28.20 16.63
CA ILE A 498 -25.46 -27.68 15.25
C ILE A 498 -25.12 -28.85 14.30
N ALA A 499 -24.46 -29.89 14.76
CA ALA A 499 -24.11 -31.11 14.03
C ALA A 499 -23.47 -30.85 12.64
N ILE A 500 -22.40 -30.07 12.58
CA ILE A 500 -21.66 -29.82 11.32
C ILE A 500 -21.29 -31.17 10.70
N GLU A 501 -21.45 -31.29 9.38
CA GLU A 501 -21.32 -32.54 8.63
C GLU A 501 -22.28 -33.65 9.12
N ASN A 502 -23.40 -33.30 9.73
CA ASN A 502 -24.34 -34.21 10.40
C ASN A 502 -23.71 -35.10 11.49
N LEU A 503 -22.54 -34.69 12.02
CA LEU A 503 -21.84 -35.40 13.07
C LEU A 503 -22.22 -34.83 14.44
N ASN A 504 -22.76 -35.66 15.34
CA ASN A 504 -23.02 -35.27 16.72
C ASN A 504 -22.16 -36.12 17.67
N LEU A 505 -21.19 -35.52 18.28
CA LEU A 505 -20.25 -36.15 19.22
C LEU A 505 -20.69 -36.01 20.69
N THR A 506 -21.79 -35.29 20.97
CA THR A 506 -22.30 -35.14 22.35
C THR A 506 -23.13 -36.30 22.83
N THR A 507 -23.47 -37.25 21.96
CA THR A 507 -24.21 -38.46 22.30
C THR A 507 -23.46 -39.69 21.82
N TYR A 508 -23.52 -40.76 22.56
CA TYR A 508 -22.92 -42.05 22.18
C TYR A 508 -23.42 -42.54 20.82
N ALA A 509 -24.74 -42.54 20.66
CA ALA A 509 -25.36 -42.96 19.39
C ALA A 509 -24.90 -42.11 18.20
N GLY A 510 -24.81 -40.79 18.37
CA GLY A 510 -24.32 -39.87 17.34
C GLY A 510 -22.86 -40.08 17.00
N THR A 511 -22.03 -40.36 18.01
CA THR A 511 -20.60 -40.65 17.83
C THR A 511 -20.39 -41.92 16.98
N LEU A 512 -21.17 -42.98 17.22
CA LEU A 512 -21.09 -44.22 16.45
C LEU A 512 -21.76 -44.11 15.07
N ALA A 513 -22.84 -43.33 14.95
CA ALA A 513 -23.52 -43.11 13.66
C ALA A 513 -22.61 -42.40 12.66
N GLY A 514 -21.71 -41.52 13.15
CA GLY A 514 -20.83 -40.72 12.30
C GLY A 514 -21.56 -39.58 11.60
N GLY A 515 -20.95 -39.06 10.55
CA GLY A 515 -21.45 -37.94 9.77
C GLY A 515 -21.47 -38.20 8.25
N ASN A 516 -21.59 -37.16 7.46
CA ASN A 516 -21.64 -37.24 5.99
C ASN A 516 -20.47 -38.01 5.36
N ARG A 517 -19.32 -38.07 6.04
CA ARG A 517 -18.08 -38.71 5.55
C ARG A 517 -17.90 -40.13 6.06
N GLY A 518 -18.90 -40.67 6.79
CA GLY A 518 -18.87 -42.01 7.34
C GLY A 518 -18.71 -42.06 8.85
N PRO A 519 -18.42 -43.26 9.42
CA PRO A 519 -18.29 -43.47 10.85
C PRO A 519 -17.15 -42.63 11.45
N ALA A 520 -17.46 -41.82 12.46
CA ALA A 520 -16.44 -41.07 13.19
C ALA A 520 -15.59 -41.99 14.06
N VAL A 521 -16.20 -43.02 14.64
CA VAL A 521 -15.57 -44.00 15.50
C VAL A 521 -15.94 -45.39 15.00
N ILE A 522 -14.95 -46.26 14.83
CA ILE A 522 -15.10 -47.68 14.53
C ILE A 522 -14.67 -48.47 15.77
N PRO A 523 -15.58 -49.08 16.53
CA PRO A 523 -15.22 -49.80 17.73
C PRO A 523 -14.17 -50.90 17.47
N GLY A 524 -13.09 -50.87 18.24
CA GLY A 524 -11.96 -51.78 18.09
C GLY A 524 -10.89 -51.37 17.07
N ASP A 525 -11.15 -50.33 16.24
CA ASP A 525 -10.24 -49.88 15.20
C ASP A 525 -9.97 -48.37 15.30
N PRO A 526 -9.03 -47.96 16.16
CA PRO A 526 -8.68 -46.54 16.29
C PRO A 526 -8.11 -45.92 14.99
N GLU A 527 -7.24 -46.66 14.29
CA GLU A 527 -6.56 -46.20 13.09
C GLU A 527 -7.53 -46.03 11.89
N GLY A 528 -8.57 -46.87 11.82
CA GLY A 528 -9.65 -46.78 10.85
C GLY A 528 -10.70 -45.73 11.20
N SER A 529 -10.72 -45.24 12.44
CA SER A 529 -11.68 -44.23 12.90
C SER A 529 -11.38 -42.86 12.35
N LEU A 530 -12.34 -42.24 11.63
CA LEU A 530 -12.16 -40.93 10.99
C LEU A 530 -11.78 -39.84 12.00
N LEU A 531 -12.32 -39.89 13.21
CA LEU A 531 -11.99 -38.98 14.30
C LEU A 531 -10.49 -39.00 14.62
N VAL A 532 -9.91 -40.20 14.76
CA VAL A 532 -8.46 -40.36 15.03
C VAL A 532 -7.63 -39.86 13.84
N GLN A 533 -8.02 -40.22 12.63
CA GLN A 533 -7.32 -39.76 11.42
C GLN A 533 -7.31 -38.22 11.31
N LYS A 534 -8.42 -37.56 11.67
CA LYS A 534 -8.50 -36.11 11.68
C LYS A 534 -7.68 -35.45 12.80
N GLN A 535 -7.54 -36.13 13.94
CA GLN A 535 -6.79 -35.64 15.10
C GLN A 535 -5.29 -35.95 15.01
N ALA A 536 -4.89 -37.02 14.34
CA ALA A 536 -3.51 -37.46 14.14
C ALA A 536 -2.92 -36.99 12.79
N GLY A 537 -3.73 -36.46 11.88
CA GLY A 537 -3.32 -36.03 10.54
C GLY A 537 -2.38 -34.83 10.54
N SER A 538 -1.67 -34.66 9.44
CA SER A 538 -0.78 -33.51 9.21
C SER A 538 -1.53 -32.18 9.04
N VAL A 539 -2.83 -32.24 8.76
CA VAL A 539 -3.71 -31.05 8.67
C VAL A 539 -4.42 -30.89 10.00
N PRO A 540 -4.17 -29.80 10.75
CA PRO A 540 -4.81 -29.57 12.04
C PRO A 540 -6.33 -29.52 11.91
N HIS A 541 -7.03 -30.26 12.76
CA HIS A 541 -8.47 -30.15 12.92
C HIS A 541 -8.77 -29.24 14.12
N PHE A 542 -9.83 -28.42 14.03
CA PHE A 542 -10.24 -27.57 15.16
C PHE A 542 -10.64 -28.45 16.36
N GLY A 543 -10.43 -27.91 17.57
CA GLY A 543 -10.65 -28.70 18.78
C GLY A 543 -9.68 -29.87 18.90
N GLN A 544 -8.42 -29.67 18.51
CA GLN A 544 -7.38 -30.70 18.60
C GLN A 544 -7.24 -31.23 20.03
N PHE A 545 -7.13 -32.55 20.12
CA PHE A 545 -6.72 -33.22 21.33
C PHE A 545 -5.21 -33.02 21.55
N ASN A 546 -4.81 -32.86 22.79
CA ASN A 546 -3.43 -33.07 23.15
C ASN A 546 -3.07 -34.57 23.05
N ALA A 547 -1.76 -34.88 23.19
CA ALA A 547 -1.30 -36.27 23.05
C ALA A 547 -1.92 -37.24 24.04
N GLU A 548 -2.24 -36.80 25.27
CA GLU A 548 -2.86 -37.59 26.32
C GLU A 548 -4.36 -37.79 26.03
N GLU A 549 -5.05 -36.76 25.60
CA GLU A 549 -6.47 -36.81 25.21
C GLU A 549 -6.67 -37.71 23.98
N LEU A 550 -5.81 -37.59 22.96
CA LEU A 550 -5.86 -38.44 21.78
C LEU A 550 -5.61 -39.92 22.15
N LYS A 551 -4.60 -40.17 23.01
CA LYS A 551 -4.32 -41.50 23.51
C LYS A 551 -5.50 -42.06 24.26
N LEU A 552 -6.16 -41.28 25.11
CA LEU A 552 -7.35 -41.70 25.85
C LEU A 552 -8.48 -42.14 24.90
N VAL A 553 -8.75 -41.34 23.86
CA VAL A 553 -9.77 -41.65 22.84
C VAL A 553 -9.40 -42.91 22.07
N MET A 554 -8.13 -43.09 21.67
CA MET A 554 -7.67 -44.29 20.97
C MET A 554 -7.79 -45.54 21.85
N ASP A 555 -7.45 -45.45 23.14
CA ASP A 555 -7.56 -46.56 24.08
C ASP A 555 -9.02 -46.91 24.32
N TRP A 556 -9.93 -45.94 24.40
CA TRP A 556 -11.38 -46.17 24.48
C TRP A 556 -11.91 -46.88 23.21
N ILE A 557 -11.52 -46.43 22.02
CA ILE A 557 -11.92 -47.06 20.76
C ILE A 557 -11.37 -48.50 20.70
N ARG A 558 -10.10 -48.71 21.07
CA ARG A 558 -9.44 -50.04 21.09
C ARG A 558 -10.14 -51.01 22.06
N ALA A 559 -10.68 -50.49 23.15
CA ALA A 559 -11.49 -51.28 24.10
C ALA A 559 -12.89 -51.63 23.57
N GLY A 560 -13.21 -51.26 22.32
CA GLY A 560 -14.51 -51.51 21.72
C GLY A 560 -15.51 -50.36 21.89
N ALA A 561 -15.05 -49.21 22.28
CA ALA A 561 -15.84 -48.00 22.48
C ALA A 561 -17.05 -48.19 23.43
N PRO A 562 -16.89 -48.70 24.66
CA PRO A 562 -18.01 -48.97 25.57
C PRO A 562 -18.74 -47.67 25.96
N GLU A 563 -20.10 -47.76 26.08
CA GLU A 563 -20.92 -46.60 26.48
C GLU A 563 -20.80 -46.35 27.99
N LYS A 564 -20.93 -47.42 28.81
CA LYS A 564 -20.94 -47.38 30.28
C LYS A 564 -19.90 -48.29 30.88
#